data_f2db1cc797d1d9828e4ebd69ae37c0db
#
_entry.id   f2db1cc797d1d9828e4ebd69ae37c0db
#
_cell.length_a   1.000
_cell.length_b   1.000
_cell.length_c   1.000
_cell.angle_alpha   90.00
_cell.angle_beta   90.00
_cell.angle_gamma   90.00
#
_symmetry.space_group_name_H-M   'P 1'
#
loop_
_entity.id
_entity.type
_entity.pdbx_description
1 polymer ?
#
loop_
_entity_poly.entity_id
_entity_poly.type
_entity_poly.pdbx_seq_one_letter_code
_entity_poly.pdbx_strand_id
1 'polypeptide(L)'
;PVQPAGQQLLVEMMESTEDIPAKCLEESIDWNWETFPEYMDSISDGNYALDIGVQIPHAAVRFYVMGERGARNEPATPADSDEMARIVAESLREGALGFSFSRTKAHTYLDGWQPGTLSGIEELNPIAEAIAQEGGAPIMFSPRGVTGLYPSEREGEIELAAELSRTSCSPVMMCLIQHSQDPEEWKSVLDLFEAVSASGVKVFGQVTGRSIVTLGGFSTKFNPFMHGEDWPLLSHLSNSEIAHKIESDPTLRNRLIEGAESTRNLWQSRKFFEDMTYPLIPLGETSPQYEPFESIAAISERTQKNPLEVMLEVLCSHDGNGLLNYPHYNYADGNLDAVHEMLRHPNSRLGLSDAGAHLETLS
;
A
#
# COMPACT_ATOMS: atom_id res chain seq x y z
N PRO A 1 -10.07 -12.14 -13.43
CA PRO A 1 -11.34 -12.22 -14.15
C PRO A 1 -12.30 -11.14 -13.65
N VAL A 2 -13.19 -10.64 -14.53
CA VAL A 2 -14.23 -9.67 -14.22
C VAL A 2 -15.41 -9.80 -15.17
N GLN A 3 -16.62 -9.95 -14.62
CA GLN A 3 -17.84 -9.92 -15.43
C GLN A 3 -18.13 -8.46 -15.87
N PRO A 4 -18.77 -8.22 -17.04
CA PRO A 4 -19.07 -6.87 -17.51
C PRO A 4 -19.80 -6.00 -16.47
N ALA A 5 -20.72 -6.59 -15.72
CA ALA A 5 -21.43 -5.89 -14.63
C ALA A 5 -20.53 -5.52 -13.42
N GLY A 6 -19.34 -6.09 -13.33
CA GLY A 6 -18.38 -5.86 -12.24
C GLY A 6 -17.23 -4.92 -12.57
N GLN A 7 -17.13 -4.44 -13.81
CA GLN A 7 -16.01 -3.59 -14.24
C GLN A 7 -15.91 -2.31 -13.44
N GLN A 8 -17.03 -1.61 -13.26
CA GLN A 8 -17.07 -0.37 -12.48
C GLN A 8 -16.62 -0.59 -11.03
N LEU A 9 -17.06 -1.67 -10.41
CA LEU A 9 -16.70 -2.02 -9.04
C LEU A 9 -15.20 -2.32 -8.91
N LEU A 10 -14.61 -2.99 -9.91
CA LEU A 10 -13.18 -3.24 -9.94
C LEU A 10 -12.38 -1.95 -10.07
N VAL A 11 -12.83 -0.99 -10.90
CA VAL A 11 -12.24 0.35 -11.03
C VAL A 11 -12.27 1.10 -9.69
N GLU A 12 -13.41 1.13 -9.02
CA GLU A 12 -13.57 1.79 -7.71
C GLU A 12 -12.67 1.15 -6.63
N MET A 13 -12.55 -0.17 -6.65
CA MET A 13 -11.65 -0.89 -5.75
C MET A 13 -10.19 -0.53 -6.02
N MET A 14 -9.77 -0.45 -7.29
CA MET A 14 -8.42 -0.07 -7.68
C MET A 14 -8.12 1.40 -7.35
N GLU A 15 -9.07 2.31 -7.54
CA GLU A 15 -8.92 3.70 -7.13
C GLU A 15 -8.66 3.81 -5.62
N SER A 16 -9.40 3.05 -4.82
CA SER A 16 -9.24 3.05 -3.37
C SER A 16 -7.92 2.43 -2.91
N THR A 17 -7.47 1.36 -3.58
CA THR A 17 -6.30 0.58 -3.17
C THR A 17 -5.00 1.16 -3.72
N GLU A 18 -5.00 1.50 -5.02
CA GLU A 18 -3.79 1.87 -5.76
C GLU A 18 -3.65 3.39 -5.95
N ASP A 19 -4.62 4.16 -5.46
CA ASP A 19 -4.58 5.62 -5.53
C ASP A 19 -4.55 6.19 -6.95
N ILE A 20 -5.07 5.42 -7.91
CA ILE A 20 -5.18 5.82 -9.33
C ILE A 20 -6.61 6.30 -9.57
N PRO A 21 -6.82 7.55 -10.06
CA PRO A 21 -8.16 8.07 -10.29
C PRO A 21 -9.00 7.15 -11.18
N ALA A 22 -10.24 6.85 -10.79
CA ALA A 22 -11.16 5.98 -11.51
C ALA A 22 -11.26 6.36 -13.00
N LYS A 23 -11.33 7.65 -13.30
CA LYS A 23 -11.37 8.15 -14.68
C LYS A 23 -10.16 7.75 -15.51
N CYS A 24 -8.96 7.71 -14.92
CA CYS A 24 -7.76 7.26 -15.61
C CYS A 24 -7.85 5.76 -15.93
N LEU A 25 -8.35 4.96 -15.00
CA LEU A 25 -8.57 3.53 -15.20
C LEU A 25 -9.64 3.27 -16.26
N GLU A 26 -10.77 3.97 -16.21
CA GLU A 26 -11.86 3.85 -17.19
C GLU A 26 -11.43 4.19 -18.62
N GLU A 27 -10.57 5.22 -18.78
CA GLU A 27 -10.06 5.65 -20.09
C GLU A 27 -8.90 4.79 -20.60
N SER A 28 -8.20 4.05 -19.71
CA SER A 28 -6.98 3.30 -20.04
C SER A 28 -7.20 1.81 -20.23
N ILE A 29 -8.27 1.25 -19.66
CA ILE A 29 -8.50 -0.19 -19.71
C ILE A 29 -9.46 -0.52 -20.86
N ASP A 30 -8.96 -1.28 -21.82
CA ASP A 30 -9.79 -1.89 -22.85
C ASP A 30 -10.43 -3.17 -22.30
N TRP A 31 -11.71 -3.09 -21.91
CA TRP A 31 -12.46 -4.20 -21.34
C TRP A 31 -12.85 -5.24 -22.42
N ASN A 32 -11.87 -5.81 -23.11
CA ASN A 32 -12.04 -6.86 -24.13
C ASN A 32 -11.85 -8.28 -23.58
N TRP A 33 -11.84 -8.43 -22.26
CA TRP A 33 -11.64 -9.68 -21.55
C TRP A 33 -12.62 -9.82 -20.36
N GLU A 34 -12.96 -11.06 -20.01
CA GLU A 34 -13.73 -11.43 -18.82
C GLU A 34 -12.96 -12.43 -17.96
N THR A 35 -12.37 -13.44 -18.59
CA THR A 35 -11.60 -14.49 -17.92
C THR A 35 -10.11 -14.12 -17.79
N PHE A 36 -9.36 -14.89 -16.99
CA PHE A 36 -7.92 -14.68 -16.87
C PHE A 36 -7.16 -15.02 -18.16
N PRO A 37 -7.46 -16.11 -18.89
CA PRO A 37 -6.85 -16.37 -20.20
C PRO A 37 -7.03 -15.21 -21.18
N GLU A 38 -8.25 -14.69 -21.33
CA GLU A 38 -8.51 -13.54 -22.20
C GLU A 38 -7.74 -12.27 -21.77
N TYR A 39 -7.59 -12.07 -20.46
CA TYR A 39 -6.75 -10.99 -19.93
C TYR A 39 -5.28 -11.16 -20.32
N MET A 40 -4.74 -12.38 -20.25
CA MET A 40 -3.37 -12.67 -20.68
C MET A 40 -3.19 -12.46 -22.18
N ASP A 41 -4.18 -12.82 -23.00
CA ASP A 41 -4.18 -12.55 -24.45
C ASP A 41 -4.16 -11.05 -24.72
N SER A 42 -5.02 -10.29 -24.03
CA SER A 42 -5.08 -8.81 -24.14
C SER A 42 -3.74 -8.15 -23.78
N ILE A 43 -3.05 -8.62 -22.73
CA ILE A 43 -1.72 -8.14 -22.38
C ILE A 43 -0.71 -8.52 -23.46
N SER A 44 -0.77 -9.74 -23.98
CA SER A 44 0.20 -10.23 -24.97
C SER A 44 0.17 -9.46 -26.29
N ASP A 45 -0.97 -8.85 -26.61
CA ASP A 45 -1.14 -8.01 -27.81
C ASP A 45 -0.53 -6.59 -27.65
N GLY A 46 -0.14 -6.23 -26.42
CA GLY A 46 0.45 -4.92 -26.12
C GLY A 46 1.94 -4.82 -26.46
N ASN A 47 2.43 -3.58 -26.62
CA ASN A 47 3.84 -3.26 -26.75
C ASN A 47 4.36 -2.61 -25.47
N TYR A 48 5.10 -3.35 -24.68
CA TYR A 48 5.64 -2.89 -23.39
C TYR A 48 7.16 -2.75 -23.44
N ALA A 49 7.68 -1.81 -22.67
CA ALA A 49 9.12 -1.62 -22.52
C ALA A 49 9.76 -2.61 -21.53
N LEU A 50 8.94 -3.28 -20.72
CA LEU A 50 9.33 -4.22 -19.69
C LEU A 50 8.62 -5.56 -19.90
N ASP A 51 9.22 -6.64 -19.41
CA ASP A 51 8.54 -7.92 -19.30
C ASP A 51 7.43 -7.83 -18.25
N ILE A 52 6.26 -8.40 -18.56
CA ILE A 52 5.11 -8.42 -17.68
C ILE A 52 4.83 -9.84 -17.22
N GLY A 53 4.73 -10.02 -15.91
CA GLY A 53 4.26 -11.24 -15.29
C GLY A 53 3.09 -10.95 -14.36
N VAL A 54 2.08 -11.79 -14.35
CA VAL A 54 0.83 -11.57 -13.63
C VAL A 54 0.61 -12.64 -12.58
N GLN A 55 0.21 -12.22 -11.37
CA GLN A 55 -0.36 -13.10 -10.36
C GLN A 55 -1.89 -12.99 -10.42
N ILE A 56 -2.60 -14.10 -10.20
CA ILE A 56 -4.06 -14.06 -10.10
C ILE A 56 -4.49 -13.48 -8.74
N PRO A 57 -5.21 -12.34 -8.69
CA PRO A 57 -5.55 -11.68 -7.43
C PRO A 57 -6.85 -12.23 -6.84
N HIS A 58 -6.81 -12.59 -5.56
CA HIS A 58 -7.95 -13.14 -4.82
C HIS A 58 -9.19 -12.22 -4.85
N ALA A 59 -9.02 -10.93 -4.63
CA ALA A 59 -10.13 -9.99 -4.58
C ALA A 59 -10.97 -10.01 -5.86
N ALA A 60 -10.33 -10.06 -7.03
CA ALA A 60 -11.02 -10.13 -8.32
C ALA A 60 -11.70 -11.50 -8.52
N VAL A 61 -11.02 -12.60 -8.15
CA VAL A 61 -11.60 -13.96 -8.24
C VAL A 61 -12.80 -14.08 -7.30
N ARG A 62 -12.67 -13.61 -6.08
CA ARG A 62 -13.73 -13.63 -5.07
C ARG A 62 -14.95 -12.84 -5.52
N PHE A 63 -14.74 -11.66 -6.09
CA PHE A 63 -15.82 -10.85 -6.63
C PHE A 63 -16.46 -11.54 -7.86
N TYR A 64 -15.66 -12.13 -8.74
CA TYR A 64 -16.15 -12.85 -9.92
C TYR A 64 -17.08 -14.02 -9.57
N VAL A 65 -16.74 -14.77 -8.51
CA VAL A 65 -17.51 -15.94 -8.07
C VAL A 65 -18.72 -15.55 -7.22
N MET A 66 -18.57 -14.63 -6.30
CA MET A 66 -19.56 -14.33 -5.27
C MET A 66 -20.37 -13.04 -5.52
N GLY A 67 -19.95 -12.21 -6.49
CA GLY A 67 -20.58 -10.91 -6.76
C GLY A 67 -20.58 -9.99 -5.56
N GLU A 68 -21.72 -9.32 -5.28
CA GLU A 68 -21.86 -8.39 -4.14
C GLU A 68 -21.57 -9.03 -2.78
N ARG A 69 -21.88 -10.32 -2.59
CA ARG A 69 -21.52 -11.02 -1.36
C ARG A 69 -20.01 -11.02 -1.14
N GLY A 70 -19.26 -11.28 -2.23
CA GLY A 70 -17.78 -11.22 -2.21
C GLY A 70 -17.26 -9.83 -1.90
N ALA A 71 -17.82 -8.81 -2.54
CA ALA A 71 -17.47 -7.40 -2.34
C ALA A 71 -17.67 -6.94 -0.88
N ARG A 72 -18.71 -7.44 -0.22
CA ARG A 72 -19.05 -7.11 1.19
C ARG A 72 -18.35 -7.98 2.22
N ASN A 73 -17.39 -8.81 1.82
CA ASN A 73 -16.69 -9.74 2.70
C ASN A 73 -17.61 -10.74 3.43
N GLU A 74 -18.77 -11.10 2.84
CA GLU A 74 -19.56 -12.19 3.39
C GLU A 74 -18.80 -13.52 3.32
N PRO A 75 -18.96 -14.44 4.28
CA PRO A 75 -18.26 -15.72 4.26
C PRO A 75 -18.50 -16.51 2.96
N ALA A 76 -17.44 -17.05 2.37
CA ALA A 76 -17.55 -17.95 1.25
C ALA A 76 -18.16 -19.29 1.69
N THR A 77 -19.02 -19.84 0.85
CA THR A 77 -19.46 -21.23 1.00
C THR A 77 -18.40 -22.19 0.46
N PRO A 78 -18.43 -23.49 0.83
CA PRO A 78 -17.51 -24.47 0.21
C PRO A 78 -17.55 -24.46 -1.33
N ALA A 79 -18.73 -24.30 -1.92
CA ALA A 79 -18.88 -24.22 -3.38
C ALA A 79 -18.25 -22.95 -3.98
N ASP A 80 -18.31 -21.82 -3.28
CA ASP A 80 -17.63 -20.59 -3.69
C ASP A 80 -16.09 -20.82 -3.64
N SER A 81 -15.57 -21.44 -2.59
CA SER A 81 -14.14 -21.73 -2.44
C SER A 81 -13.63 -22.72 -3.49
N ASP A 82 -14.41 -23.77 -3.79
CA ASP A 82 -14.08 -24.74 -4.84
C ASP A 82 -14.03 -24.07 -6.23
N GLU A 83 -14.97 -23.17 -6.52
CA GLU A 83 -14.97 -22.44 -7.79
C GLU A 83 -13.82 -21.41 -7.87
N MET A 84 -13.50 -20.72 -6.79
CA MET A 84 -12.30 -19.87 -6.74
C MET A 84 -11.02 -20.67 -6.97
N ALA A 85 -10.91 -21.85 -6.35
CA ALA A 85 -9.78 -22.78 -6.54
C ALA A 85 -9.67 -23.25 -8.00
N ARG A 86 -10.79 -23.57 -8.64
CA ARG A 86 -10.84 -23.94 -10.06
C ARG A 86 -10.31 -22.83 -10.97
N ILE A 87 -10.74 -21.58 -10.72
CA ILE A 87 -10.31 -20.41 -11.49
C ILE A 87 -8.80 -20.16 -11.29
N VAL A 88 -8.29 -20.29 -10.08
CA VAL A 88 -6.86 -20.14 -9.80
C VAL A 88 -6.05 -21.21 -10.52
N ALA A 89 -6.48 -22.48 -10.47
CA ALA A 89 -5.83 -23.58 -11.20
C ALA A 89 -5.80 -23.34 -12.71
N GLU A 90 -6.92 -22.88 -13.30
CA GLU A 90 -6.99 -22.50 -14.72
C GLU A 90 -6.00 -21.36 -15.02
N SER A 91 -5.98 -20.31 -14.19
CA SER A 91 -5.08 -19.17 -14.36
C SER A 91 -3.60 -19.57 -14.33
N LEU A 92 -3.22 -20.52 -13.46
CA LEU A 92 -1.85 -21.04 -13.40
C LEU A 92 -1.46 -21.82 -14.66
N ARG A 93 -2.37 -22.61 -15.21
CA ARG A 93 -2.15 -23.33 -16.49
C ARG A 93 -1.97 -22.36 -17.66
N GLU A 94 -2.64 -21.23 -17.62
CA GLU A 94 -2.58 -20.17 -18.64
C GLU A 94 -1.45 -19.13 -18.38
N GLY A 95 -0.55 -19.41 -17.43
CA GLY A 95 0.68 -18.66 -17.24
C GLY A 95 0.69 -17.62 -16.14
N ALA A 96 -0.29 -17.66 -15.20
CA ALA A 96 -0.17 -16.87 -13.98
C ALA A 96 1.10 -17.28 -13.22
N LEU A 97 1.88 -16.29 -12.77
CA LEU A 97 3.12 -16.53 -12.03
C LEU A 97 2.89 -16.95 -10.58
N GLY A 98 1.67 -16.79 -10.07
CA GLY A 98 1.32 -17.10 -8.70
C GLY A 98 -0.07 -16.59 -8.34
N PHE A 99 -0.36 -16.65 -7.05
CA PHE A 99 -1.60 -16.17 -6.45
C PHE A 99 -1.31 -15.05 -5.45
N SER A 100 -2.13 -14.01 -5.43
CA SER A 100 -1.98 -12.91 -4.47
C SER A 100 -3.27 -12.56 -3.75
N PHE A 101 -3.15 -12.10 -2.50
CA PHE A 101 -4.29 -11.60 -1.71
C PHE A 101 -3.88 -10.51 -0.73
N SER A 102 -4.86 -9.79 -0.21
CA SER A 102 -4.63 -8.76 0.80
C SER A 102 -5.48 -9.00 2.02
N ARG A 103 -4.88 -8.89 3.19
CA ARG A 103 -5.53 -8.94 4.49
C ARG A 103 -5.36 -7.64 5.27
N THR A 104 -4.58 -6.69 4.72
CA THR A 104 -4.40 -5.39 5.37
C THR A 104 -5.70 -4.59 5.39
N LYS A 105 -6.02 -4.03 6.55
CA LYS A 105 -7.16 -3.13 6.72
C LYS A 105 -6.89 -1.71 6.21
N ALA A 106 -5.69 -1.45 5.68
CA ALA A 106 -5.38 -0.22 4.99
C ALA A 106 -6.06 -0.14 3.62
N HIS A 107 -6.33 -1.30 2.98
CA HIS A 107 -7.06 -1.36 1.73
C HIS A 107 -8.56 -1.34 2.00
N THR A 108 -9.20 -0.23 1.67
CA THR A 108 -10.64 -0.02 1.89
C THR A 108 -11.42 -0.15 0.58
N TYR A 109 -12.70 -0.49 0.71
CA TYR A 109 -13.65 -0.51 -0.38
C TYR A 109 -15.06 -0.24 0.15
N LEU A 110 -15.81 0.67 -0.47
CA LEU A 110 -17.08 1.17 0.06
C LEU A 110 -16.92 1.65 1.52
N ASP A 111 -17.82 1.25 2.40
CA ASP A 111 -17.78 1.55 3.83
C ASP A 111 -17.01 0.49 4.66
N GLY A 112 -16.18 -0.35 3.99
CA GLY A 112 -15.49 -1.47 4.62
C GLY A 112 -14.09 -1.71 4.07
N TRP A 113 -13.69 -2.97 4.06
CA TRP A 113 -12.38 -3.40 3.57
C TRP A 113 -12.47 -4.08 2.22
N GLN A 114 -11.35 -4.08 1.49
CA GLN A 114 -11.21 -4.77 0.21
C GLN A 114 -11.75 -6.21 0.27
N PRO A 115 -12.37 -6.72 -0.81
CA PRO A 115 -12.84 -8.10 -0.87
C PRO A 115 -11.73 -9.11 -0.54
N GLY A 116 -12.00 -10.01 0.40
CA GLY A 116 -11.04 -11.03 0.84
C GLY A 116 -10.19 -10.65 2.05
N THR A 117 -10.23 -9.40 2.55
CA THR A 117 -9.49 -8.99 3.76
C THR A 117 -9.81 -9.88 4.97
N LEU A 118 -11.03 -10.39 5.09
CA LEU A 118 -11.47 -11.24 6.19
C LEU A 118 -11.35 -12.73 5.91
N SER A 119 -10.91 -13.14 4.71
CA SER A 119 -10.81 -14.55 4.33
C SER A 119 -9.87 -15.31 5.26
N GLY A 120 -10.35 -16.42 5.78
CA GLY A 120 -9.60 -17.35 6.64
C GLY A 120 -9.06 -18.55 5.87
N ILE A 121 -8.48 -19.48 6.62
CA ILE A 121 -7.90 -20.70 6.05
C ILE A 121 -8.95 -21.58 5.35
N GLU A 122 -10.20 -21.54 5.79
CA GLU A 122 -11.30 -22.33 5.21
C GLU A 122 -11.58 -21.93 3.76
N GLU A 123 -11.39 -20.64 3.42
CA GLU A 123 -11.55 -20.11 2.07
C GLU A 123 -10.26 -20.28 1.25
N LEU A 124 -9.09 -20.09 1.86
CA LEU A 124 -7.80 -20.07 1.18
C LEU A 124 -7.20 -21.47 0.97
N ASN A 125 -7.55 -22.46 1.80
CA ASN A 125 -6.95 -23.79 1.73
C ASN A 125 -7.31 -24.56 0.44
N PRO A 126 -8.56 -24.57 -0.06
CA PRO A 126 -8.88 -25.17 -1.37
C PRO A 126 -8.08 -24.55 -2.51
N ILE A 127 -7.81 -23.23 -2.45
CA ILE A 127 -6.94 -22.55 -3.42
C ILE A 127 -5.50 -23.04 -3.31
N ALA A 128 -4.97 -23.16 -2.09
CA ALA A 128 -3.62 -23.68 -1.87
C ALA A 128 -3.46 -25.13 -2.33
N GLU A 129 -4.47 -25.99 -2.13
CA GLU A 129 -4.51 -27.35 -2.65
C GLU A 129 -4.50 -27.38 -4.18
N ALA A 130 -5.27 -26.50 -4.83
CA ALA A 130 -5.28 -26.36 -6.28
C ALA A 130 -3.92 -25.91 -6.81
N ILE A 131 -3.25 -24.96 -6.14
CA ILE A 131 -1.88 -24.55 -6.49
C ILE A 131 -0.91 -25.74 -6.40
N ALA A 132 -1.01 -26.59 -5.37
CA ALA A 132 -0.18 -27.78 -5.24
C ALA A 132 -0.42 -28.78 -6.39
N GLN A 133 -1.66 -28.96 -6.80
CA GLN A 133 -2.04 -29.87 -7.90
C GLN A 133 -1.50 -29.39 -9.26
N GLU A 134 -1.36 -28.08 -9.45
CA GLU A 134 -0.76 -27.50 -10.68
C GLU A 134 0.79 -27.45 -10.62
N GLY A 135 1.41 -28.10 -9.66
CA GLY A 135 2.88 -28.17 -9.54
C GLY A 135 3.52 -27.09 -8.67
N GLY A 136 2.71 -26.28 -8.03
CA GLY A 136 3.15 -25.21 -7.14
C GLY A 136 3.35 -23.87 -7.84
N ALA A 137 3.04 -22.78 -7.12
CA ALA A 137 3.28 -21.42 -7.55
C ALA A 137 3.41 -20.50 -6.31
N PRO A 138 4.17 -19.42 -6.35
CA PRO A 138 4.30 -18.51 -5.22
C PRO A 138 2.95 -17.93 -4.78
N ILE A 139 2.77 -17.81 -3.49
CA ILE A 139 1.66 -17.08 -2.88
C ILE A 139 2.21 -15.81 -2.26
N MET A 140 1.61 -14.67 -2.54
CA MET A 140 2.02 -13.39 -2.00
C MET A 140 0.87 -12.67 -1.32
N PHE A 141 1.09 -12.04 -0.16
CA PHE A 141 0.04 -11.25 0.46
C PHE A 141 0.53 -10.12 1.35
N SER A 142 -0.35 -9.12 1.52
CA SER A 142 -0.20 -8.05 2.50
C SER A 142 -0.89 -8.46 3.80
N PRO A 143 -0.13 -8.75 4.88
CA PRO A 143 -0.69 -9.21 6.15
C PRO A 143 -1.27 -8.07 6.98
N ARG A 144 -2.08 -8.39 7.99
CA ARG A 144 -2.63 -7.43 8.94
C ARG A 144 -1.63 -6.94 9.97
N GLY A 145 -0.83 -7.83 10.54
CA GLY A 145 -0.02 -7.55 11.72
C GLY A 145 1.44 -7.20 11.45
N VAL A 146 1.98 -7.63 10.32
CA VAL A 146 3.43 -7.50 10.01
C VAL A 146 3.80 -6.11 9.48
N THR A 147 2.84 -5.30 9.11
CA THR A 147 3.04 -3.92 8.66
C THR A 147 2.98 -2.89 9.79
N GLY A 148 2.98 -3.33 11.05
CA GLY A 148 2.92 -2.46 12.22
C GLY A 148 1.53 -1.90 12.56
N LEU A 149 0.52 -2.07 11.71
CA LEU A 149 -0.84 -1.57 11.96
C LEU A 149 -1.58 -2.36 13.02
N TYR A 150 -1.35 -3.68 13.10
CA TYR A 150 -2.00 -4.59 14.04
C TYR A 150 -0.99 -5.61 14.59
N PRO A 151 -0.05 -5.20 15.45
CA PRO A 151 1.05 -6.08 15.93
C PRO A 151 0.55 -7.34 16.62
N SER A 152 -0.62 -7.28 17.29
CA SER A 152 -1.23 -8.43 17.97
C SER A 152 -1.73 -9.53 17.02
N GLU A 153 -1.85 -9.27 15.73
CA GLU A 153 -2.29 -10.25 14.74
C GLU A 153 -1.11 -10.93 14.02
N ARG A 154 0.12 -10.50 14.29
CA ARG A 154 1.35 -10.90 13.60
C ARG A 154 1.59 -12.41 13.58
N GLU A 155 1.55 -13.05 14.74
CA GLU A 155 1.79 -14.48 14.87
C GLU A 155 0.76 -15.29 14.06
N GLY A 156 -0.52 -14.90 14.12
CA GLY A 156 -1.59 -15.55 13.36
C GLY A 156 -1.42 -15.41 11.84
N GLU A 157 -0.91 -14.28 11.35
CA GLU A 157 -0.63 -14.10 9.92
C GLU A 157 0.58 -14.96 9.46
N ILE A 158 1.58 -15.13 10.31
CA ILE A 158 2.73 -16.00 10.02
C ILE A 158 2.32 -17.48 10.06
N GLU A 159 1.47 -17.88 10.99
CA GLU A 159 0.89 -19.22 11.05
C GLU A 159 0.05 -19.52 9.81
N LEU A 160 -0.78 -18.57 9.36
CA LEU A 160 -1.53 -18.68 8.10
C LEU A 160 -0.58 -18.87 6.90
N ALA A 161 0.50 -18.08 6.82
CA ALA A 161 1.50 -18.22 5.77
C ALA A 161 2.17 -19.60 5.79
N ALA A 162 2.51 -20.12 6.99
CA ALA A 162 3.09 -21.44 7.15
C ALA A 162 2.12 -22.56 6.73
N GLU A 163 0.83 -22.45 7.05
CA GLU A 163 -0.21 -23.40 6.64
C GLU A 163 -0.38 -23.40 5.13
N LEU A 164 -0.51 -22.22 4.51
CA LEU A 164 -0.63 -22.08 3.06
C LEU A 164 0.62 -22.64 2.35
N SER A 165 1.83 -22.38 2.88
CA SER A 165 3.07 -22.95 2.32
C SER A 165 3.10 -24.48 2.40
N ARG A 166 2.61 -25.05 3.50
CA ARG A 166 2.53 -26.49 3.70
C ARG A 166 1.55 -27.13 2.72
N THR A 167 0.35 -26.58 2.59
CA THR A 167 -0.71 -27.10 1.73
C THR A 167 -0.35 -26.94 0.25
N SER A 168 0.13 -25.77 -0.17
CA SER A 168 0.48 -25.49 -1.55
C SER A 168 1.82 -26.10 -1.99
N CYS A 169 2.64 -26.61 -1.05
CA CYS A 169 4.04 -26.99 -1.26
C CYS A 169 4.90 -25.86 -1.88
N SER A 170 4.48 -24.62 -1.73
CA SER A 170 5.02 -23.46 -2.42
C SER A 170 5.55 -22.40 -1.45
N PRO A 171 6.41 -21.47 -1.90
CA PRO A 171 6.79 -20.32 -1.10
C PRO A 171 5.61 -19.37 -0.88
N VAL A 172 5.50 -18.87 0.35
CA VAL A 172 4.58 -17.79 0.70
C VAL A 172 5.39 -16.56 1.08
N MET A 173 5.06 -15.43 0.49
CA MET A 173 5.74 -14.16 0.69
C MET A 173 4.80 -13.14 1.32
N MET A 174 5.30 -12.41 2.32
CA MET A 174 4.57 -11.37 3.04
C MET A 174 5.36 -10.06 2.98
N CYS A 175 4.69 -8.91 2.98
CA CYS A 175 5.37 -7.63 3.13
C CYS A 175 6.16 -7.59 4.44
N LEU A 176 7.43 -7.20 4.37
CA LEU A 176 8.32 -6.96 5.50
C LEU A 176 8.92 -5.57 5.38
N ILE A 177 8.58 -4.71 6.33
CA ILE A 177 9.00 -3.31 6.34
C ILE A 177 9.42 -2.90 7.74
N GLN A 178 10.36 -1.96 7.84
CA GLN A 178 10.65 -1.26 9.08
C GLN A 178 9.56 -0.21 9.32
N HIS A 179 8.92 -0.27 10.48
CA HIS A 179 7.86 0.64 10.87
C HIS A 179 8.36 1.70 11.85
N SER A 180 7.96 2.95 11.66
CA SER A 180 8.44 4.06 12.49
C SER A 180 7.99 4.03 13.95
N GLN A 181 6.86 3.36 14.24
CA GLN A 181 6.35 3.24 15.62
C GLN A 181 7.11 2.18 16.43
N ASP A 182 7.62 1.15 15.76
CA ASP A 182 8.47 0.11 16.35
C ASP A 182 9.60 -0.24 15.35
N PRO A 183 10.69 0.55 15.34
CA PRO A 183 11.77 0.40 14.37
C PRO A 183 12.48 -0.94 14.39
N GLU A 184 12.37 -1.72 15.47
CA GLU A 184 13.02 -2.99 15.65
C GLU A 184 12.11 -4.21 15.42
N GLU A 185 10.79 -3.99 15.19
CA GLU A 185 9.80 -5.06 15.06
C GLU A 185 10.17 -6.08 13.96
N TRP A 186 10.69 -5.62 12.83
CA TRP A 186 11.07 -6.47 11.71
C TRP A 186 12.08 -7.57 12.07
N LYS A 187 12.91 -7.37 13.09
CA LYS A 187 13.86 -8.40 13.58
C LYS A 187 13.09 -9.57 14.17
N SER A 188 12.11 -9.29 15.02
CA SER A 188 11.28 -10.34 15.62
C SER A 188 10.40 -11.05 14.58
N VAL A 189 10.01 -10.37 13.50
CA VAL A 189 9.31 -10.99 12.37
C VAL A 189 10.21 -11.96 11.62
N LEU A 190 11.46 -11.60 11.39
CA LEU A 190 12.44 -12.50 10.76
C LEU A 190 12.76 -13.72 11.64
N ASP A 191 12.86 -13.55 12.94
CA ASP A 191 13.03 -14.67 13.88
C ASP A 191 11.86 -15.67 13.79
N LEU A 192 10.62 -15.15 13.65
CA LEU A 192 9.43 -15.99 13.44
C LEU A 192 9.47 -16.71 12.09
N PHE A 193 9.91 -16.04 11.01
CA PHE A 193 10.08 -16.68 9.71
C PHE A 193 11.11 -17.81 9.77
N GLU A 194 12.23 -17.62 10.47
CA GLU A 194 13.21 -18.69 10.71
C GLU A 194 12.60 -19.86 11.48
N ALA A 195 11.88 -19.57 12.55
CA ALA A 195 11.27 -20.59 13.40
C ALA A 195 10.25 -21.45 12.63
N VAL A 196 9.37 -20.86 11.81
CA VAL A 196 8.42 -21.62 10.99
C VAL A 196 9.11 -22.35 9.85
N SER A 197 10.15 -21.76 9.25
CA SER A 197 10.94 -22.37 8.18
C SER A 197 11.72 -23.60 8.64
N ALA A 198 12.08 -23.69 9.92
CA ALA A 198 12.70 -24.88 10.50
C ALA A 198 11.82 -26.13 10.40
N SER A 199 10.50 -25.99 10.22
CA SER A 199 9.56 -27.09 9.96
C SER A 199 9.49 -27.52 8.48
N GLY A 200 10.29 -26.92 7.59
CA GLY A 200 10.37 -27.22 6.17
C GLY A 200 9.41 -26.41 5.30
N VAL A 201 8.63 -25.47 5.87
CA VAL A 201 7.80 -24.54 5.09
C VAL A 201 8.66 -23.38 4.56
N LYS A 202 8.16 -22.70 3.53
CA LYS A 202 8.89 -21.65 2.81
C LYS A 202 8.16 -20.31 2.99
N VAL A 203 8.47 -19.60 4.08
CA VAL A 203 7.91 -18.27 4.37
C VAL A 203 9.01 -17.22 4.25
N PHE A 204 8.72 -16.14 3.51
CA PHE A 204 9.68 -15.07 3.23
C PHE A 204 9.07 -13.69 3.42
N GLY A 205 9.91 -12.73 3.85
CA GLY A 205 9.61 -11.31 3.81
C GLY A 205 9.94 -10.70 2.45
N GLN A 206 9.01 -9.98 1.85
CA GLN A 206 9.29 -9.10 0.72
C GLN A 206 9.70 -7.72 1.23
N VAL A 207 10.86 -7.26 0.81
CA VAL A 207 11.47 -6.00 1.23
C VAL A 207 11.67 -5.12 0.02
N THR A 208 11.16 -3.88 0.06
CA THR A 208 11.52 -2.86 -0.94
C THR A 208 12.92 -2.34 -0.66
N GLY A 209 13.69 -2.05 -1.71
CA GLY A 209 15.08 -1.62 -1.62
C GLY A 209 15.27 -0.14 -1.25
N ARG A 210 14.23 0.54 -0.79
CA ARG A 210 14.21 1.99 -0.50
C ARG A 210 13.21 2.33 0.60
N SER A 211 13.20 3.58 1.04
CA SER A 211 12.13 4.11 1.88
C SER A 211 10.79 4.12 1.13
N ILE A 212 9.71 3.88 1.84
CA ILE A 212 8.34 4.11 1.35
C ILE A 212 7.90 5.47 1.85
N VAL A 213 7.46 6.30 0.93
CA VAL A 213 7.25 7.74 1.14
C VAL A 213 5.82 8.11 0.81
N THR A 214 5.18 8.93 1.65
CA THR A 214 3.92 9.59 1.32
C THR A 214 4.19 11.05 0.96
N LEU A 215 3.62 11.50 -0.15
CA LEU A 215 3.64 12.89 -0.56
C LEU A 215 2.44 13.62 0.03
N GLY A 216 2.70 14.79 0.61
CA GLY A 216 1.67 15.68 1.14
C GLY A 216 1.58 16.97 0.35
N GLY A 217 0.38 17.39 -0.03
CA GLY A 217 0.13 18.59 -0.81
C GLY A 217 -1.30 19.09 -0.69
N PHE A 218 -1.64 20.22 -1.28
CA PHE A 218 -3.03 20.71 -1.26
C PHE A 218 -3.98 19.85 -2.10
N SER A 219 -3.48 19.22 -3.18
CA SER A 219 -4.25 18.35 -4.07
C SER A 219 -4.07 16.86 -3.80
N THR A 220 -3.29 16.49 -2.79
CA THR A 220 -3.10 15.09 -2.40
C THR A 220 -4.12 14.67 -1.35
N LYS A 221 -4.32 13.35 -1.20
CA LYS A 221 -5.16 12.78 -0.12
C LYS A 221 -4.62 13.09 1.27
N PHE A 222 -3.35 13.44 1.35
CA PHE A 222 -2.66 13.73 2.60
C PHE A 222 -2.17 15.18 2.65
N ASN A 223 -2.60 15.94 3.64
CA ASN A 223 -1.89 17.14 4.08
C ASN A 223 -2.17 17.40 5.58
N PRO A 224 -1.25 18.07 6.29
CA PRO A 224 -1.35 18.29 7.73
C PRO A 224 -2.59 19.06 8.18
N PHE A 225 -3.27 19.75 7.28
CA PHE A 225 -4.39 20.65 7.56
C PHE A 225 -5.76 20.06 7.21
N MET A 226 -5.82 18.88 6.59
CA MET A 226 -7.03 18.28 6.03
C MET A 226 -8.13 17.97 7.05
N HIS A 227 -7.79 17.80 8.31
CA HIS A 227 -8.75 17.50 9.37
C HIS A 227 -9.19 18.74 10.16
N GLY A 228 -8.67 19.92 9.84
CA GLY A 228 -9.08 21.18 10.45
C GLY A 228 -10.45 21.64 9.94
N GLU A 229 -11.22 22.37 10.79
CA GLU A 229 -12.57 22.85 10.45
C GLU A 229 -12.58 23.81 9.25
N ASP A 230 -11.49 24.52 8.99
CA ASP A 230 -11.37 25.46 7.87
C ASP A 230 -11.01 24.79 6.54
N TRP A 231 -10.48 23.56 6.54
CA TRP A 231 -10.05 22.88 5.31
C TRP A 231 -11.17 22.62 4.30
N PRO A 232 -12.40 22.21 4.67
CA PRO A 232 -13.50 22.06 3.72
C PRO A 232 -13.85 23.33 2.94
N LEU A 233 -13.50 24.52 3.47
CA LEU A 233 -13.70 25.80 2.79
C LEU A 233 -12.66 26.05 1.67
N LEU A 234 -11.58 25.29 1.65
CA LEU A 234 -10.46 25.44 0.73
C LEU A 234 -10.36 24.26 -0.26
N SER A 235 -10.69 23.05 0.15
CA SER A 235 -10.44 21.80 -0.57
C SER A 235 -11.05 21.71 -1.98
N HIS A 236 -11.98 22.59 -2.32
CA HIS A 236 -12.62 22.66 -3.63
C HIS A 236 -11.98 23.69 -4.57
N LEU A 237 -10.99 24.45 -4.10
CA LEU A 237 -10.27 25.47 -4.85
C LEU A 237 -9.03 24.86 -5.53
N SER A 238 -8.49 25.55 -6.53
CA SER A 238 -7.19 25.22 -7.09
C SER A 238 -6.07 25.50 -6.09
N ASN A 239 -4.93 24.83 -6.24
CA ASN A 239 -3.77 25.00 -5.38
C ASN A 239 -3.32 26.48 -5.30
N SER A 240 -3.32 27.18 -6.44
CA SER A 240 -3.00 28.61 -6.53
C SER A 240 -3.98 29.48 -5.73
N GLU A 241 -5.28 29.21 -5.82
CA GLU A 241 -6.29 29.94 -5.04
C GLU A 241 -6.17 29.68 -3.55
N ILE A 242 -5.86 28.42 -3.16
CA ILE A 242 -5.60 28.07 -1.75
C ILE A 242 -4.42 28.87 -1.23
N ALA A 243 -3.28 28.80 -1.91
CA ALA A 243 -2.06 29.49 -1.52
C ALA A 243 -2.30 31.00 -1.39
N HIS A 244 -2.91 31.64 -2.41
CA HIS A 244 -3.22 33.07 -2.39
C HIS A 244 -4.14 33.46 -1.22
N LYS A 245 -5.16 32.66 -0.90
CA LYS A 245 -6.05 32.93 0.24
C LYS A 245 -5.29 32.87 1.58
N ILE A 246 -4.44 31.86 1.75
CA ILE A 246 -3.63 31.68 2.98
C ILE A 246 -2.62 32.80 3.14
N GLU A 247 -1.97 33.22 2.07
CA GLU A 247 -0.98 34.32 2.08
C GLU A 247 -1.62 35.67 2.32
N SER A 248 -2.84 35.90 1.78
CA SER A 248 -3.53 37.18 1.90
C SER A 248 -4.35 37.34 3.19
N ASP A 249 -4.68 36.24 3.89
CA ASP A 249 -5.46 36.25 5.13
C ASP A 249 -4.69 35.63 6.31
N PRO A 250 -3.96 36.43 7.11
CA PRO A 250 -3.25 35.94 8.29
C PRO A 250 -4.18 35.28 9.33
N THR A 251 -5.46 35.65 9.37
CA THR A 251 -6.41 35.06 10.31
C THR A 251 -6.75 33.64 9.90
N LEU A 252 -7.01 33.41 8.62
CA LEU A 252 -7.22 32.07 8.06
C LEU A 252 -5.98 31.19 8.26
N ARG A 253 -4.79 31.73 7.96
CA ARG A 253 -3.51 31.04 8.20
C ARG A 253 -3.37 30.55 9.64
N ASN A 254 -3.64 31.40 10.63
CA ASN A 254 -3.56 31.01 12.03
C ASN A 254 -4.58 29.95 12.41
N ARG A 255 -5.84 30.05 11.92
CA ARG A 255 -6.87 29.04 12.20
C ARG A 255 -6.51 27.67 11.59
N LEU A 256 -5.92 27.63 10.40
CA LEU A 256 -5.43 26.37 9.81
C LEU A 256 -4.36 25.72 10.69
N ILE A 257 -3.39 26.51 11.20
CA ILE A 257 -2.35 26.02 12.09
C ILE A 257 -2.96 25.53 13.42
N GLU A 258 -3.85 26.30 14.03
CA GLU A 258 -4.55 25.91 15.27
C GLU A 258 -5.42 24.65 15.07
N GLY A 259 -6.11 24.55 13.93
CA GLY A 259 -6.88 23.38 13.55
C GLY A 259 -6.02 22.13 13.41
N ALA A 260 -4.90 22.22 12.72
CA ALA A 260 -3.93 21.13 12.60
C ALA A 260 -3.32 20.74 13.96
N GLU A 261 -3.07 21.70 14.84
CA GLU A 261 -2.65 21.46 16.23
C GLU A 261 -3.69 20.65 17.01
N SER A 262 -4.99 20.97 16.88
CA SER A 262 -6.06 20.31 17.61
C SER A 262 -6.33 18.87 17.14
N THR A 263 -6.07 18.58 15.88
CA THR A 263 -6.26 17.26 15.26
C THR A 263 -5.02 16.36 15.35
N ARG A 264 -4.01 16.81 16.05
CA ARG A 264 -2.69 16.20 16.22
C ARG A 264 -2.68 14.73 16.64
N ASN A 265 -3.67 14.30 17.42
CA ASN A 265 -3.80 12.89 17.89
C ASN A 265 -4.19 11.91 16.77
N LEU A 266 -4.60 12.40 15.61
CA LEU A 266 -4.87 11.60 14.43
C LEU A 266 -3.59 11.21 13.68
N TRP A 267 -2.48 11.90 13.94
CA TRP A 267 -1.17 11.62 13.37
C TRP A 267 -0.34 10.78 14.35
N GLN A 268 0.37 9.82 13.82
CA GLN A 268 1.38 9.07 14.57
C GLN A 268 2.37 10.06 15.22
N SER A 269 3.02 9.66 16.31
CA SER A 269 3.92 10.52 17.11
C SER A 269 4.39 11.80 16.38
N ARG A 270 3.88 12.95 16.80
CA ARG A 270 4.16 14.27 16.18
C ARG A 270 5.64 14.53 15.96
N LYS A 271 6.46 14.22 16.97
CA LYS A 271 7.90 14.45 16.87
C LYS A 271 8.51 13.67 15.72
N PHE A 272 8.11 12.42 15.55
CA PHE A 272 8.59 11.61 14.44
C PHE A 272 8.16 12.20 13.09
N PHE A 273 6.90 12.62 12.97
CA PHE A 273 6.40 13.26 11.75
C PHE A 273 7.18 14.54 11.41
N GLU A 274 7.41 15.42 12.39
CA GLU A 274 8.16 16.67 12.19
C GLU A 274 9.64 16.40 11.86
N ASP A 275 10.28 15.44 12.56
CA ASP A 275 11.68 15.07 12.36
C ASP A 275 11.91 14.41 11.00
N MET A 276 10.93 13.67 10.49
CA MET A 276 11.03 12.86 9.27
C MET A 276 10.32 13.47 8.06
N THR A 277 9.66 14.63 8.19
CA THR A 277 9.05 15.30 7.04
C THR A 277 10.02 16.29 6.41
N TYR A 278 10.14 16.26 5.10
CA TYR A 278 11.04 17.10 4.32
C TYR A 278 10.27 17.90 3.27
N PRO A 279 10.66 19.14 2.97
CA PRO A 279 10.20 19.82 1.77
C PRO A 279 10.67 19.04 0.53
N LEU A 280 9.78 18.78 -0.42
CA LEU A 280 10.17 18.25 -1.70
C LEU A 280 10.52 19.42 -2.63
N ILE A 281 11.78 19.49 -3.03
CA ILE A 281 12.28 20.47 -3.99
C ILE A 281 11.97 19.95 -5.41
N PRO A 282 11.68 20.81 -6.40
CA PRO A 282 11.37 20.40 -7.77
C PRO A 282 12.39 19.41 -8.36
N LEU A 283 11.90 18.46 -9.14
CA LEU A 283 12.69 17.42 -9.81
C LEU A 283 13.88 18.03 -10.56
N GLY A 284 15.09 17.61 -10.23
CA GLY A 284 16.34 18.05 -10.84
C GLY A 284 17.34 18.69 -9.87
N GLU A 285 16.91 19.09 -8.68
CA GLU A 285 17.76 19.73 -7.68
C GLU A 285 17.95 18.89 -6.40
N THR A 286 17.38 17.70 -6.35
CA THR A 286 17.39 16.87 -5.12
C THR A 286 18.42 15.76 -5.19
N SER A 287 19.14 15.59 -4.07
CA SER A 287 19.79 14.34 -3.73
C SER A 287 18.74 13.26 -3.44
N PRO A 288 18.93 11.99 -3.83
CA PRO A 288 18.06 10.89 -3.41
C PRO A 288 18.19 10.56 -1.90
N GLN A 289 19.05 11.25 -1.18
CA GLN A 289 19.23 11.11 0.26
C GLN A 289 18.59 12.30 0.97
N TYR A 290 17.82 11.97 2.01
CA TYR A 290 17.23 12.98 2.89
C TYR A 290 18.29 13.45 3.90
N GLU A 291 18.62 14.73 3.86
CA GLU A 291 19.57 15.30 4.79
C GLU A 291 18.82 15.75 6.07
N PRO A 292 19.16 15.25 7.27
CA PRO A 292 18.42 15.54 8.50
C PRO A 292 18.28 17.03 8.81
N PHE A 293 19.24 17.86 8.39
CA PHE A 293 19.18 19.32 8.58
C PHE A 293 18.17 20.04 7.65
N GLU A 294 17.61 19.33 6.68
CA GLU A 294 16.58 19.81 5.77
C GLU A 294 15.18 19.39 6.19
N SER A 295 15.05 18.61 7.27
CA SER A 295 13.73 18.22 7.81
C SER A 295 12.95 19.44 8.30
N ILE A 296 11.63 19.33 8.35
CA ILE A 296 10.75 20.37 8.88
C ILE A 296 11.15 20.77 10.31
N ALA A 297 11.51 19.79 11.14
CA ALA A 297 11.99 20.09 12.50
C ALA A 297 13.27 20.91 12.49
N ALA A 298 14.25 20.57 11.68
CA ALA A 298 15.51 21.32 11.56
C ALA A 298 15.30 22.73 10.99
N ILE A 299 14.40 22.90 10.03
CA ILE A 299 14.01 24.22 9.50
C ILE A 299 13.31 25.05 10.59
N SER A 300 12.36 24.43 11.31
CA SER A 300 11.64 25.06 12.42
C SER A 300 12.60 25.58 13.50
N GLU A 301 13.55 24.75 13.94
CA GLU A 301 14.57 25.13 14.93
C GLU A 301 15.44 26.30 14.43
N ARG A 302 15.93 26.19 13.19
CA ARG A 302 16.81 27.24 12.59
C ARG A 302 16.07 28.54 12.38
N THR A 303 14.78 28.52 12.02
CA THR A 303 13.99 29.71 11.72
C THR A 303 13.18 30.22 12.92
N GLN A 304 13.14 29.49 14.03
CA GLN A 304 12.32 29.75 15.21
C GLN A 304 10.82 29.86 14.90
N LYS A 305 10.35 29.12 13.86
CA LYS A 305 8.95 29.04 13.47
C LYS A 305 8.31 27.76 14.01
N ASN A 306 6.98 27.76 14.15
CA ASN A 306 6.23 26.53 14.42
C ASN A 306 6.39 25.55 13.23
N PRO A 307 6.62 24.24 13.45
CA PRO A 307 6.71 23.24 12.38
C PRO A 307 5.54 23.26 11.39
N LEU A 308 4.30 23.43 11.88
CA LEU A 308 3.12 23.56 11.01
C LEU A 308 3.13 24.83 10.16
N GLU A 309 3.71 25.91 10.70
CA GLU A 309 3.91 27.12 9.92
C GLU A 309 4.91 26.89 8.77
N VAL A 310 6.01 26.18 9.03
CA VAL A 310 7.00 25.80 8.02
C VAL A 310 6.35 24.90 6.96
N MET A 311 5.57 23.88 7.37
CA MET A 311 4.84 23.01 6.44
C MET A 311 3.88 23.81 5.55
N LEU A 312 3.13 24.74 6.13
CA LEU A 312 2.20 25.57 5.37
C LEU A 312 2.92 26.48 4.37
N GLU A 313 4.10 27.02 4.74
CA GLU A 313 4.95 27.80 3.82
C GLU A 313 5.45 26.94 2.64
N VAL A 314 5.85 25.69 2.92
CA VAL A 314 6.23 24.74 1.87
C VAL A 314 5.06 24.49 0.93
N LEU A 315 3.88 24.18 1.46
CA LEU A 315 2.70 23.89 0.64
C LEU A 315 2.23 25.08 -0.19
N CYS A 316 2.35 26.32 0.33
CA CYS A 316 2.04 27.54 -0.42
C CYS A 316 3.09 27.87 -1.49
N SER A 317 4.30 27.32 -1.41
CA SER A 317 5.35 27.58 -2.38
C SER A 317 4.98 27.12 -3.78
N HIS A 318 5.67 27.64 -4.82
CA HIS A 318 5.42 27.26 -6.23
C HIS A 318 3.94 27.39 -6.63
N ASP A 319 3.31 28.48 -6.22
CA ASP A 319 1.90 28.76 -6.52
C ASP A 319 0.95 27.67 -5.97
N GLY A 320 1.23 27.19 -4.74
CA GLY A 320 0.47 26.17 -4.05
C GLY A 320 0.79 24.73 -4.46
N ASN A 321 1.80 24.51 -5.30
CA ASN A 321 2.23 23.18 -5.74
C ASN A 321 3.44 22.64 -4.95
N GLY A 322 3.78 23.26 -3.84
CA GLY A 322 4.76 22.74 -2.90
C GLY A 322 4.32 21.41 -2.29
N LEU A 323 5.26 20.51 -2.09
CA LEU A 323 5.00 19.17 -1.54
C LEU A 323 5.84 18.92 -0.29
N LEU A 324 5.27 18.12 0.59
CA LEU A 324 5.94 17.50 1.73
C LEU A 324 6.25 16.04 1.38
N ASN A 325 7.39 15.58 1.81
CA ASN A 325 7.89 14.23 1.59
C ASN A 325 8.06 13.55 2.95
N TYR A 326 7.26 12.52 3.22
CA TYR A 326 7.26 11.80 4.49
C TYR A 326 7.65 10.32 4.31
N PRO A 327 8.95 9.97 4.50
CA PRO A 327 9.43 8.59 4.45
C PRO A 327 9.03 7.84 5.73
N HIS A 328 7.84 7.28 5.76
CA HIS A 328 7.25 6.68 6.96
C HIS A 328 7.58 5.21 7.18
N TYR A 329 8.04 4.50 6.14
CA TYR A 329 8.54 3.13 6.26
C TYR A 329 9.97 2.99 5.72
N ASN A 330 10.70 2.05 6.28
CA ASN A 330 12.07 1.72 5.89
C ASN A 330 13.08 2.87 6.05
N TYR A 331 12.78 3.84 6.90
CA TYR A 331 13.64 5.01 7.13
C TYR A 331 13.54 5.55 8.57
N ALA A 332 13.10 4.73 9.52
CA ALA A 332 12.85 5.17 10.90
C ALA A 332 14.09 5.71 11.62
N ASP A 333 15.27 5.25 11.24
CA ASP A 333 16.56 5.67 11.79
C ASP A 333 17.24 6.79 10.97
N GLY A 334 16.54 7.38 10.00
CA GLY A 334 17.09 8.39 9.10
C GLY A 334 18.12 7.85 8.11
N ASN A 335 18.14 6.54 7.88
CA ASN A 335 19.02 5.84 6.93
C ASN A 335 18.38 4.52 6.46
N LEU A 336 19.05 3.79 5.58
CA LEU A 336 18.60 2.52 5.02
C LEU A 336 19.28 1.29 5.61
N ASP A 337 19.93 1.38 6.78
CA ASP A 337 20.66 0.27 7.38
C ASP A 337 19.75 -0.93 7.70
N ALA A 338 18.54 -0.67 8.22
CA ALA A 338 17.54 -1.70 8.45
C ALA A 338 17.13 -2.44 7.16
N VAL A 339 16.93 -1.69 6.06
CA VAL A 339 16.65 -2.29 4.74
C VAL A 339 17.80 -3.16 4.27
N HIS A 340 19.02 -2.69 4.42
CA HIS A 340 20.22 -3.45 4.07
C HIS A 340 20.31 -4.75 4.88
N GLU A 341 20.03 -4.70 6.18
CA GLU A 341 20.04 -5.87 7.05
C GLU A 341 18.93 -6.85 6.69
N MET A 342 17.68 -6.36 6.51
CA MET A 342 16.55 -7.17 6.04
C MET A 342 16.88 -7.90 4.74
N LEU A 343 17.40 -7.20 3.71
CA LEU A 343 17.70 -7.78 2.40
C LEU A 343 18.80 -8.84 2.41
N ARG A 344 19.67 -8.85 3.42
CA ARG A 344 20.73 -9.88 3.59
C ARG A 344 20.25 -11.13 4.30
N HIS A 345 19.06 -11.07 4.88
CA HIS A 345 18.51 -12.20 5.63
C HIS A 345 18.07 -13.33 4.69
N PRO A 346 18.34 -14.62 5.00
CA PRO A 346 17.99 -15.75 4.13
C PRO A 346 16.48 -15.88 3.89
N ASN A 347 15.64 -15.45 4.83
CA ASN A 347 14.18 -15.44 4.70
C ASN A 347 13.64 -14.13 4.11
N SER A 348 14.45 -13.36 3.40
CA SER A 348 13.99 -12.15 2.69
C SER A 348 14.16 -12.27 1.18
N ARG A 349 13.33 -11.52 0.46
CA ARG A 349 13.40 -11.37 -1.00
C ARG A 349 13.19 -9.90 -1.35
N LEU A 350 13.94 -9.41 -2.33
CA LEU A 350 13.71 -8.11 -2.92
C LEU A 350 12.38 -8.12 -3.68
N GLY A 351 11.57 -7.11 -3.48
CA GLY A 351 10.29 -6.96 -4.13
C GLY A 351 9.50 -5.79 -3.56
N LEU A 352 8.20 -5.72 -3.84
CA LEU A 352 7.30 -4.74 -3.23
C LEU A 352 7.73 -3.29 -3.55
N SER A 353 7.87 -2.97 -4.85
CA SER A 353 8.23 -1.60 -5.22
C SER A 353 7.03 -0.70 -5.50
N ASP A 354 5.84 -1.27 -5.77
CA ASP A 354 4.61 -0.58 -6.16
C ASP A 354 4.80 0.45 -7.29
N ALA A 355 5.85 0.28 -8.09
CA ALA A 355 6.20 1.19 -9.16
C ALA A 355 5.09 1.22 -10.23
N GLY A 356 4.54 2.40 -10.49
CA GLY A 356 3.44 2.61 -11.42
C GLY A 356 2.04 2.54 -10.79
N ALA A 357 1.92 2.11 -9.53
CA ALA A 357 0.77 2.30 -8.67
C ALA A 357 1.01 3.50 -7.75
N HIS A 358 -0.03 3.99 -7.11
CA HIS A 358 -0.03 5.11 -6.17
C HIS A 358 0.52 6.44 -6.73
N LEU A 359 -0.31 7.45 -6.80
CA LEU A 359 0.13 8.79 -7.19
C LEU A 359 0.86 9.53 -6.08
N GLU A 360 0.60 9.19 -4.83
CA GLU A 360 1.06 9.91 -3.64
C GLU A 360 2.00 9.09 -2.76
N THR A 361 2.18 7.81 -3.05
CA THR A 361 3.12 6.93 -2.35
C THR A 361 4.22 6.49 -3.31
N LEU A 362 5.46 6.70 -2.89
CA LEU A 362 6.66 6.28 -3.63
C LEU A 362 7.33 5.13 -2.86
N SER A 363 7.46 3.98 -3.49
CA SER A 363 8.06 2.78 -2.87
C SER A 363 9.06 2.09 -3.78
#